data_c85ec3dbc03bc62b08d71fc0a4faa390
#
_entry.id   c85ec3dbc03bc62b08d71fc0a4faa390
#
_cell.length_a   1.000
_cell.length_b   1.000
_cell.length_c   1.000
_cell.angle_alpha   90.00
_cell.angle_beta   90.00
_cell.angle_gamma   90.00
#
_symmetry.space_group_name_H-M   'P 1'
#
loop_
_entity.id
_entity.type
_entity.pdbx_description
1 polymer ?
#
loop_
_entity_poly.entity_id
_entity_poly.type
_entity_poly.pdbx_seq_one_letter_code
_entity_poly.pdbx_strand_id
1 'polypeptide(L)'
;MKLFVFNPEHDMALASNLLHFTPPRAACLIRRNMDFLPSLWAEPEDIILVEDNTIAEARARQLNINYNGKFFTRDRLQQQLLSGLVLDAVCPWGWDLNIRNDMLQYGIESALLPDSSSLDAIRKTSHRRWASENLLLPLRNINGTTGVSCAASTVDEVQQLLSLHGSVVLKAPWSGSGRGIRYVGKRCNVSRKRYDSLTSHLKGWIKNVIKEQACVMVEPWYDKAVDLGMEFYAYGNGSVKYSGLS
;
A
#
# COMPACT_ATOMS: atom_id res chain seq x y z
N MET A 1 4.79 22.02 -11.48
CA MET A 1 5.82 21.41 -10.60
C MET A 1 5.12 20.59 -9.54
N LYS A 2 5.43 19.31 -9.42
CA LYS A 2 4.84 18.39 -8.44
C LYS A 2 5.86 18.03 -7.37
N LEU A 3 5.37 17.70 -6.19
CA LEU A 3 6.18 17.13 -5.11
C LEU A 3 5.88 15.64 -5.00
N PHE A 4 6.85 14.79 -5.27
CA PHE A 4 6.75 13.35 -5.09
C PHE A 4 7.31 12.90 -3.73
N VAL A 5 6.62 11.97 -3.10
CA VAL A 5 7.01 11.40 -1.80
C VAL A 5 6.89 9.88 -1.84
N PHE A 6 7.96 9.17 -1.55
CA PHE A 6 7.96 7.72 -1.46
C PHE A 6 7.73 7.27 0.00
N ASN A 7 6.49 6.88 0.33
CA ASN A 7 6.09 6.38 1.64
C ASN A 7 5.62 4.90 1.56
N PRO A 8 6.55 3.94 1.43
CA PRO A 8 6.24 2.51 1.22
C PRO A 8 5.55 1.84 2.41
N GLU A 9 5.48 2.50 3.55
CA GLU A 9 4.75 2.08 4.74
C GLU A 9 3.25 2.42 4.71
N HIS A 10 2.76 2.99 3.64
CA HIS A 10 1.39 3.48 3.46
C HIS A 10 0.30 2.50 3.96
N ASP A 11 0.36 1.22 3.58
CA ASP A 11 -0.62 0.22 4.05
C ASP A 11 -0.65 0.08 5.57
N MET A 12 0.51 0.21 6.24
CA MET A 12 0.59 0.16 7.70
C MET A 12 0.02 1.43 8.33
N ALA A 13 0.25 2.58 7.69
CA ALA A 13 -0.32 3.85 8.13
C ALA A 13 -1.85 3.85 8.00
N LEU A 14 -2.39 3.30 6.89
CA LEU A 14 -3.84 3.10 6.72
C LEU A 14 -4.42 2.17 7.78
N ALA A 15 -3.74 1.08 8.12
CA ALA A 15 -4.18 0.15 9.15
C ALA A 15 -4.23 0.82 10.54
N SER A 16 -3.19 1.57 10.90
CA SER A 16 -3.09 2.24 12.21
C SER A 16 -4.02 3.44 12.34
N ASN A 17 -4.25 4.18 11.25
CA ASN A 17 -5.04 5.40 11.18
C ASN A 17 -4.64 6.47 12.21
N LEU A 18 -3.35 6.63 12.43
CA LEU A 18 -2.79 7.59 13.39
C LEU A 18 -2.22 8.80 12.66
N LEU A 19 -2.42 10.00 13.24
CA LEU A 19 -1.77 11.25 12.79
C LEU A 19 -0.25 11.17 12.84
N HIS A 20 0.27 10.48 13.86
CA HIS A 20 1.70 10.27 14.08
C HIS A 20 1.98 8.77 14.08
N PHE A 21 2.08 8.20 12.90
CA PHE A 21 2.43 6.80 12.74
C PHE A 21 3.94 6.63 12.73
N THR A 22 4.45 5.74 13.59
CA THR A 22 5.88 5.39 13.60
C THR A 22 6.08 4.09 12.83
N PRO A 23 6.69 4.14 11.62
CA PRO A 23 6.94 2.95 10.82
C PRO A 23 7.93 2.00 11.50
N PRO A 24 7.81 0.68 11.28
CA PRO A 24 8.83 -0.28 11.70
C PRO A 24 10.17 0.03 11.02
N ARG A 25 11.28 -0.29 11.72
CA ARG A 25 12.65 -0.05 11.23
C ARG A 25 12.88 -0.55 9.79
N ALA A 26 12.32 -1.71 9.43
CA ALA A 26 12.44 -2.26 8.07
C ALA A 26 11.80 -1.37 7.01
N ALA A 27 10.65 -0.75 7.31
CA ALA A 27 9.99 0.18 6.40
C ALA A 27 10.77 1.49 6.27
N CYS A 28 11.31 2.02 7.38
CA CYS A 28 12.20 3.18 7.35
C CYS A 28 13.44 2.93 6.48
N LEU A 29 14.05 1.73 6.57
CA LEU A 29 15.19 1.37 5.74
C LEU A 29 14.83 1.30 4.25
N ILE A 30 13.65 0.77 3.91
CA ILE A 30 13.17 0.76 2.52
C ILE A 30 12.99 2.19 2.03
N ARG A 31 12.29 3.04 2.79
CA ARG A 31 12.10 4.45 2.42
C ARG A 31 13.44 5.12 2.19
N ARG A 32 14.33 5.13 3.16
CA ARG A 32 15.66 5.76 3.08
C ARG A 32 16.52 5.26 1.91
N ASN A 33 16.35 4.00 1.52
CA ASN A 33 17.14 3.41 0.44
C ASN A 33 16.54 3.63 -0.95
N MET A 34 15.25 3.97 -1.04
CA MET A 34 14.49 3.99 -2.28
C MET A 34 13.65 5.26 -2.46
N ASP A 35 13.86 6.30 -1.62
CA ASP A 35 13.13 7.57 -1.69
C ASP A 35 13.35 8.33 -3.00
N PHE A 36 14.42 8.03 -3.72
CA PHE A 36 14.71 8.56 -5.05
C PHE A 36 13.86 7.95 -6.17
N LEU A 37 13.17 6.82 -5.96
CA LEU A 37 12.44 6.10 -7.03
C LEU A 37 11.48 6.97 -7.84
N PRO A 38 10.74 7.94 -7.27
CA PRO A 38 9.88 8.81 -8.06
C PRO A 38 10.60 9.57 -9.18
N SER A 39 11.91 9.75 -9.09
CA SER A 39 12.71 10.37 -10.15
C SER A 39 12.68 9.60 -11.49
N LEU A 40 12.25 8.32 -11.48
CA LEU A 40 12.12 7.50 -12.69
C LEU A 40 10.94 7.90 -13.58
N TRP A 41 9.94 8.60 -13.02
CA TRP A 41 8.73 9.05 -13.75
C TRP A 41 8.40 10.52 -13.53
N ALA A 42 9.22 11.26 -12.77
CA ALA A 42 9.09 12.69 -12.58
C ALA A 42 9.52 13.46 -13.84
N GLU A 43 8.99 14.67 -13.98
CA GLU A 43 9.47 15.63 -14.98
C GLU A 43 10.69 16.41 -14.45
N PRO A 44 11.50 17.03 -15.32
CA PRO A 44 12.74 17.71 -14.89
C PRO A 44 12.54 18.83 -13.85
N GLU A 45 11.40 19.49 -13.85
CA GLU A 45 11.05 20.54 -12.88
C GLU A 45 10.50 20.02 -11.56
N ASP A 46 10.04 18.78 -11.49
CA ASP A 46 9.42 18.20 -10.31
C ASP A 46 10.42 18.01 -9.15
N ILE A 47 9.88 17.92 -7.95
CA ILE A 47 10.64 17.75 -6.71
C ILE A 47 10.38 16.34 -6.16
N ILE A 48 11.45 15.66 -5.77
CA ILE A 48 11.39 14.39 -5.06
C ILE A 48 11.89 14.62 -3.63
N LEU A 49 11.03 14.35 -2.65
CA LEU A 49 11.38 14.44 -1.24
C LEU A 49 12.24 13.25 -0.83
N VAL A 50 13.44 13.52 -0.34
CA VAL A 50 14.42 12.51 0.08
C VAL A 50 14.97 12.83 1.47
N GLU A 51 15.49 11.80 2.16
CA GLU A 51 16.15 11.99 3.46
C GLU A 51 17.53 12.65 3.31
N ASP A 52 18.28 12.29 2.25
CA ASP A 52 19.62 12.80 1.96
C ASP A 52 19.86 12.88 0.45
N ASN A 53 20.11 14.10 -0.06
CA ASN A 53 20.32 14.36 -1.47
C ASN A 53 21.51 13.58 -2.05
N THR A 54 22.62 13.54 -1.31
CA THR A 54 23.87 12.89 -1.77
C THR A 54 23.67 11.38 -1.93
N ILE A 55 22.99 10.77 -0.96
CA ILE A 55 22.68 9.35 -0.99
C ILE A 55 21.69 9.06 -2.12
N ALA A 56 20.62 9.84 -2.27
CA ALA A 56 19.62 9.68 -3.30
C ALA A 56 20.23 9.77 -4.71
N GLU A 57 21.07 10.80 -4.96
CA GLU A 57 21.79 10.94 -6.23
C GLU A 57 22.74 9.77 -6.52
N ALA A 58 23.50 9.34 -5.52
CA ALA A 58 24.42 8.21 -5.69
C ALA A 58 23.68 6.93 -6.07
N ARG A 59 22.52 6.67 -5.45
CA ARG A 59 21.68 5.50 -5.73
C ARG A 59 21.04 5.57 -7.10
N ALA A 60 20.48 6.73 -7.48
CA ALA A 60 19.91 6.94 -8.80
C ALA A 60 20.94 6.68 -9.90
N ARG A 61 22.18 7.17 -9.72
CA ARG A 61 23.30 6.91 -10.65
C ARG A 61 23.70 5.44 -10.69
N GLN A 62 23.69 4.73 -9.56
CA GLN A 62 24.04 3.28 -9.52
C GLN A 62 23.10 2.41 -10.34
N LEU A 63 21.83 2.81 -10.50
CA LEU A 63 20.88 2.09 -11.35
C LEU A 63 21.18 2.23 -12.85
N ASN A 64 22.10 3.15 -13.22
CA ASN A 64 22.44 3.46 -14.60
C ASN A 64 21.20 3.75 -15.50
N ILE A 65 20.19 4.40 -14.93
CA ILE A 65 18.93 4.76 -15.58
C ILE A 65 18.84 6.29 -15.64
N ASN A 66 18.24 6.81 -16.70
CA ASN A 66 17.88 8.22 -16.75
C ASN A 66 16.85 8.53 -15.67
N TYR A 67 17.12 9.54 -14.88
CA TYR A 67 16.19 10.04 -13.87
C TYR A 67 16.00 11.54 -14.02
N ASN A 68 14.85 12.04 -13.63
CA ASN A 68 14.46 13.43 -13.69
C ASN A 68 14.07 13.96 -12.31
N GLY A 69 13.82 15.28 -12.25
CA GLY A 69 13.41 15.96 -11.05
C GLY A 69 14.60 16.38 -10.18
N LYS A 70 14.28 17.08 -9.11
CA LYS A 70 15.23 17.67 -8.15
C LYS A 70 15.05 17.04 -6.79
N PHE A 71 16.10 16.50 -6.23
CA PHE A 71 16.07 15.96 -4.86
C PHE A 71 16.09 17.09 -3.84
N PHE A 72 15.09 17.12 -2.97
CA PHE A 72 15.01 18.05 -1.84
C PHE A 72 14.90 17.27 -0.54
N THR A 73 15.71 17.67 0.44
CA THR A 73 15.46 17.29 1.84
C THR A 73 14.29 18.11 2.39
N ARG A 74 13.75 17.68 3.53
CA ARG A 74 12.70 18.41 4.24
C ARG A 74 13.07 19.87 4.45
N ASP A 75 14.26 20.14 4.99
CA ASP A 75 14.69 21.49 5.32
C ASP A 75 14.79 22.38 4.08
N ARG A 76 15.34 21.83 2.99
CA ARG A 76 15.40 22.52 1.70
C ARG A 76 14.01 22.83 1.15
N LEU A 77 13.07 21.86 1.23
CA LEU A 77 11.69 22.07 0.78
C LEU A 77 11.04 23.21 1.57
N GLN A 78 11.13 23.20 2.91
CA GLN A 78 10.57 24.25 3.74
C GLN A 78 11.17 25.63 3.43
N GLN A 79 12.47 25.71 3.24
CA GLN A 79 13.16 26.94 2.88
C GLN A 79 12.70 27.50 1.53
N GLN A 80 12.51 26.61 0.55
CA GLN A 80 12.06 27.01 -0.79
C GLN A 80 10.58 27.45 -0.78
N LEU A 81 9.72 26.80 -0.01
CA LEU A 81 8.33 27.22 0.18
C LEU A 81 8.25 28.62 0.80
N LEU A 82 9.06 28.90 1.82
CA LEU A 82 9.17 30.24 2.43
C LEU A 82 9.70 31.28 1.43
N SER A 83 10.48 30.88 0.44
CA SER A 83 11.03 31.74 -0.61
C SER A 83 10.09 31.89 -1.84
N GLY A 84 8.86 31.38 -1.74
CA GLY A 84 7.85 31.55 -2.79
C GLY A 84 7.79 30.42 -3.81
N LEU A 85 8.35 29.23 -3.50
CA LEU A 85 8.12 28.04 -4.33
C LEU A 85 6.64 27.71 -4.39
N VAL A 86 6.10 27.55 -5.60
CA VAL A 86 4.70 27.15 -5.83
C VAL A 86 4.64 25.72 -6.35
N LEU A 87 3.82 24.92 -5.70
CA LEU A 87 3.54 23.54 -6.10
C LEU A 87 2.15 23.46 -6.72
N ASP A 88 2.00 22.65 -7.77
CA ASP A 88 0.70 22.35 -8.40
C ASP A 88 0.03 21.13 -7.76
N ALA A 89 0.81 20.19 -7.25
CA ALA A 89 0.31 18.96 -6.62
C ALA A 89 1.34 18.31 -5.71
N VAL A 90 0.84 17.52 -4.76
CA VAL A 90 1.62 16.59 -3.94
C VAL A 90 1.24 15.16 -4.31
N CYS A 91 2.24 14.35 -4.64
CA CYS A 91 2.08 13.00 -5.18
C CYS A 91 2.83 11.99 -4.29
N PRO A 92 2.28 11.60 -3.13
CA PRO A 92 2.87 10.52 -2.33
C PRO A 92 2.64 9.17 -3.03
N TRP A 93 3.39 8.16 -2.63
CA TRP A 93 3.14 6.76 -3.02
C TRP A 93 1.72 6.33 -2.63
N GLY A 94 1.25 6.78 -1.47
CA GLY A 94 -0.16 6.64 -1.07
C GLY A 94 -0.54 7.67 -0.02
N TRP A 95 -1.78 8.17 -0.12
CA TRP A 95 -2.35 9.12 0.84
C TRP A 95 -2.87 8.41 2.09
N ASP A 96 -2.39 8.85 3.24
CA ASP A 96 -2.88 8.47 4.56
C ASP A 96 -2.84 9.67 5.52
N LEU A 97 -3.37 9.49 6.72
CA LEU A 97 -3.49 10.55 7.70
C LEU A 97 -2.11 11.09 8.17
N ASN A 98 -1.10 10.19 8.27
CA ASN A 98 0.24 10.57 8.70
C ASN A 98 0.95 11.41 7.63
N ILE A 99 0.96 10.95 6.37
CA ILE A 99 1.65 11.71 5.30
C ILE A 99 1.00 13.07 5.05
N ARG A 100 -0.33 13.16 5.14
CA ARG A 100 -1.02 14.45 5.08
C ARG A 100 -0.57 15.39 6.18
N ASN A 101 -0.49 14.89 7.42
CA ASN A 101 -0.04 15.66 8.56
C ASN A 101 1.42 16.12 8.40
N ASP A 102 2.31 15.24 7.93
CA ASP A 102 3.70 15.59 7.64
C ASP A 102 3.81 16.70 6.59
N MET A 103 3.01 16.65 5.52
CA MET A 103 2.99 17.70 4.50
C MET A 103 2.54 19.05 5.06
N LEU A 104 1.53 19.07 5.93
CA LEU A 104 1.13 20.29 6.62
C LEU A 104 2.26 20.86 7.50
N GLN A 105 2.96 20.01 8.25
CA GLN A 105 4.10 20.40 9.06
C GLN A 105 5.29 20.90 8.23
N TYR A 106 5.40 20.47 6.97
CA TYR A 106 6.42 20.98 6.05
C TYR A 106 6.06 22.31 5.42
N GLY A 107 4.86 22.83 5.68
CA GLY A 107 4.39 24.12 5.18
C GLY A 107 3.63 24.03 3.84
N ILE A 108 3.23 22.84 3.44
CA ILE A 108 2.38 22.66 2.24
C ILE A 108 0.97 23.18 2.53
N GLU A 109 0.43 23.95 1.60
CA GLU A 109 -0.93 24.50 1.71
C GLU A 109 -1.98 23.37 1.75
N SER A 110 -2.95 23.50 2.65
CA SER A 110 -4.01 22.49 2.84
C SER A 110 -4.87 22.28 1.58
N ALA A 111 -4.96 23.28 0.73
CA ALA A 111 -5.69 23.21 -0.55
C ALA A 111 -5.09 22.19 -1.54
N LEU A 112 -3.81 21.87 -1.42
CA LEU A 112 -3.11 20.84 -2.23
C LEU A 112 -3.23 19.42 -1.65
N LEU A 113 -3.83 19.27 -0.47
CA LEU A 113 -3.89 18.01 0.26
C LEU A 113 -5.33 17.49 0.32
N PRO A 114 -5.54 16.16 0.32
CA PRO A 114 -6.87 15.60 0.45
C PRO A 114 -7.51 16.02 1.79
N ASP A 115 -8.80 16.30 1.77
CA ASP A 115 -9.58 16.54 2.98
C ASP A 115 -9.83 15.23 3.78
N SER A 116 -10.45 15.35 4.94
CA SER A 116 -10.73 14.19 5.79
C SER A 116 -11.66 13.19 5.11
N SER A 117 -12.64 13.64 4.34
CA SER A 117 -13.59 12.77 3.64
C SER A 117 -12.90 11.95 2.54
N SER A 118 -11.97 12.57 1.81
CA SER A 118 -11.13 11.90 0.81
C SER A 118 -10.21 10.86 1.44
N LEU A 119 -9.58 11.16 2.58
CA LEU A 119 -8.74 10.19 3.31
C LEU A 119 -9.55 9.01 3.83
N ASP A 120 -10.75 9.25 4.35
CA ASP A 120 -11.66 8.19 4.80
C ASP A 120 -12.09 7.30 3.62
N ALA A 121 -12.38 7.89 2.46
CA ALA A 121 -12.69 7.16 1.24
C ALA A 121 -11.52 6.30 0.77
N ILE A 122 -10.29 6.86 0.72
CA ILE A 122 -9.07 6.13 0.38
C ILE A 122 -8.88 4.95 1.34
N ARG A 123 -8.94 5.20 2.64
CA ARG A 123 -8.79 4.17 3.66
C ARG A 123 -9.83 3.06 3.52
N LYS A 124 -11.10 3.42 3.31
CA LYS A 124 -12.22 2.49 3.14
C LYS A 124 -12.04 1.63 1.88
N THR A 125 -11.76 2.25 0.72
CA THR A 125 -11.65 1.54 -0.56
C THR A 125 -10.36 0.71 -0.67
N SER A 126 -9.31 1.06 0.05
CA SER A 126 -8.07 0.27 0.14
C SER A 126 -8.20 -0.96 1.03
N HIS A 127 -9.27 -1.09 1.82
CA HIS A 127 -9.50 -2.26 2.65
C HIS A 127 -9.98 -3.44 1.79
N ARG A 128 -9.31 -4.60 1.84
CA ARG A 128 -9.61 -5.78 1.00
C ARG A 128 -11.05 -6.27 1.11
N ARG A 129 -11.69 -6.10 2.27
CA ARG A 129 -13.09 -6.42 2.44
C ARG A 129 -13.98 -5.61 1.51
N TRP A 130 -13.68 -4.30 1.34
CA TRP A 130 -14.45 -3.46 0.44
C TRP A 130 -14.40 -3.99 -1.00
N ALA A 131 -13.21 -4.33 -1.50
CA ALA A 131 -13.07 -4.92 -2.83
C ALA A 131 -13.78 -6.26 -2.95
N SER A 132 -13.73 -7.12 -1.92
CA SER A 132 -14.43 -8.39 -1.87
C SER A 132 -15.95 -8.22 -1.97
N GLU A 133 -16.52 -7.27 -1.24
CA GLU A 133 -17.97 -7.06 -1.17
C GLU A 133 -18.52 -6.26 -2.36
N ASN A 134 -17.74 -5.32 -2.91
CA ASN A 134 -18.22 -4.39 -3.94
C ASN A 134 -17.74 -4.70 -5.35
N LEU A 135 -16.57 -5.33 -5.52
CA LEU A 135 -16.00 -5.61 -6.84
C LEU A 135 -16.02 -7.08 -7.18
N LEU A 136 -15.68 -7.98 -6.27
CA LEU A 136 -15.54 -9.40 -6.55
C LEU A 136 -16.89 -10.07 -6.92
N LEU A 137 -17.97 -9.67 -6.26
CA LEU A 137 -19.30 -10.23 -6.53
C LEU A 137 -19.79 -9.97 -7.97
N PRO A 138 -19.76 -8.71 -8.48
CA PRO A 138 -20.10 -8.46 -9.89
C PRO A 138 -19.16 -9.15 -10.88
N LEU A 139 -17.85 -9.22 -10.58
CA LEU A 139 -16.86 -9.83 -11.46
C LEU A 139 -17.08 -11.34 -11.63
N ARG A 140 -17.66 -12.04 -10.66
CA ARG A 140 -18.01 -13.47 -10.76
C ARG A 140 -19.06 -13.77 -11.82
N ASN A 141 -19.84 -12.77 -12.24
CA ASN A 141 -20.83 -12.93 -13.30
C ASN A 141 -20.21 -12.92 -14.71
N ILE A 142 -18.92 -12.59 -14.80
CA ILE A 142 -18.16 -12.66 -16.06
C ILE A 142 -17.78 -14.11 -16.30
N ASN A 143 -18.15 -14.63 -17.47
CA ASN A 143 -17.86 -16.02 -17.83
C ASN A 143 -16.34 -16.30 -17.81
N GLY A 144 -15.93 -17.42 -17.21
CA GLY A 144 -14.53 -17.82 -17.08
C GLY A 144 -13.80 -17.21 -15.88
N THR A 145 -14.46 -16.35 -15.09
CA THR A 145 -13.86 -15.83 -13.84
C THR A 145 -14.20 -16.72 -12.64
N THR A 146 -13.29 -16.77 -11.69
CA THR A 146 -13.49 -17.40 -10.37
C THR A 146 -12.85 -16.54 -9.29
N GLY A 147 -13.26 -16.72 -8.08
CA GLY A 147 -12.64 -16.07 -6.92
C GLY A 147 -13.57 -16.05 -5.72
N VAL A 148 -13.02 -16.35 -4.56
CA VAL A 148 -13.72 -16.27 -3.28
C VAL A 148 -12.80 -15.53 -2.32
N SER A 149 -13.31 -14.49 -1.67
CA SER A 149 -12.63 -13.78 -0.61
C SER A 149 -13.67 -13.41 0.45
N CYS A 150 -13.54 -13.98 1.64
CA CYS A 150 -14.49 -13.80 2.73
C CYS A 150 -13.81 -13.05 3.89
N ALA A 151 -14.51 -12.09 4.48
CA ALA A 151 -14.07 -11.45 5.71
C ALA A 151 -14.49 -12.34 6.89
N ALA A 152 -13.55 -12.71 7.75
CA ALA A 152 -13.79 -13.44 8.98
C ALA A 152 -13.47 -12.52 10.19
N SER A 153 -14.41 -12.38 11.09
CA SER A 153 -14.32 -11.54 12.29
C SER A 153 -14.01 -12.33 13.57
N THR A 154 -13.94 -13.66 13.45
CA THR A 154 -13.59 -14.56 14.55
C THR A 154 -12.65 -15.67 14.08
N VAL A 155 -11.94 -16.29 15.05
CA VAL A 155 -11.08 -17.46 14.75
C VAL A 155 -11.93 -18.66 14.30
N ASP A 156 -13.15 -18.79 14.82
CA ASP A 156 -14.04 -19.90 14.50
C ASP A 156 -14.56 -19.79 13.06
N GLU A 157 -14.88 -18.58 12.57
CA GLU A 157 -15.20 -18.35 11.16
C GLU A 157 -14.03 -18.71 10.25
N VAL A 158 -12.79 -18.37 10.63
CA VAL A 158 -11.59 -18.81 9.88
C VAL A 158 -11.48 -20.34 9.86
N GLN A 159 -11.75 -21.02 10.99
CA GLN A 159 -11.73 -22.47 11.07
C GLN A 159 -12.80 -23.12 10.19
N GLN A 160 -14.00 -22.54 10.14
CA GLN A 160 -15.09 -23.01 9.25
C GLN A 160 -14.70 -22.90 7.78
N LEU A 161 -14.16 -21.74 7.37
CA LEU A 161 -13.69 -21.51 6.00
C LEU A 161 -12.50 -22.43 5.63
N LEU A 162 -11.59 -22.67 6.57
CA LEU A 162 -10.50 -23.65 6.37
C LEU A 162 -11.08 -25.07 6.18
N SER A 163 -12.08 -25.45 6.97
CA SER A 163 -12.73 -26.76 6.84
C SER A 163 -13.45 -26.91 5.51
N LEU A 164 -14.08 -25.84 5.03
CA LEU A 164 -14.78 -25.80 3.75
C LEU A 164 -13.83 -25.95 2.54
N HIS A 165 -12.71 -25.25 2.57
CA HIS A 165 -11.79 -25.15 1.43
C HIS A 165 -10.57 -26.08 1.53
N GLY A 166 -10.32 -26.70 2.69
CA GLY A 166 -9.18 -27.58 2.95
C GLY A 166 -7.82 -26.87 3.01
N SER A 167 -7.64 -25.82 2.22
CA SER A 167 -6.45 -24.96 2.22
C SER A 167 -6.83 -23.54 1.89
N VAL A 168 -6.33 -22.58 2.68
CA VAL A 168 -6.69 -21.16 2.56
C VAL A 168 -5.47 -20.25 2.66
N VAL A 169 -5.62 -19.05 2.09
CA VAL A 169 -4.73 -17.93 2.28
C VAL A 169 -5.44 -16.91 3.16
N LEU A 170 -4.80 -16.58 4.29
CA LEU A 170 -5.25 -15.53 5.18
C LEU A 170 -4.52 -14.24 4.84
N LYS A 171 -5.24 -13.13 4.72
CA LYS A 171 -4.66 -11.82 4.41
C LYS A 171 -5.14 -10.77 5.39
N ALA A 172 -4.22 -9.98 5.95
CA ALA A 172 -4.60 -8.78 6.66
C ALA A 172 -5.22 -7.77 5.68
N PRO A 173 -6.32 -7.09 6.04
CA PRO A 173 -7.05 -6.18 5.14
C PRO A 173 -6.21 -5.06 4.54
N TRP A 174 -5.41 -4.37 5.34
CA TRP A 174 -4.42 -3.40 4.89
C TRP A 174 -3.02 -4.00 5.04
N SER A 175 -2.49 -4.55 3.97
CA SER A 175 -1.13 -5.09 3.96
C SER A 175 -0.58 -5.16 2.55
N GLY A 176 0.67 -4.76 2.38
CA GLY A 176 1.41 -4.87 1.12
C GLY A 176 2.57 -5.85 1.19
N SER A 177 3.18 -6.15 0.05
CA SER A 177 4.42 -6.92 -0.09
C SER A 177 4.43 -8.27 0.64
N GLY A 178 3.30 -8.95 0.73
CA GLY A 178 3.17 -10.28 1.34
C GLY A 178 3.38 -10.34 2.87
N ARG A 179 3.54 -9.22 3.56
CA ARG A 179 3.78 -9.19 5.02
C ARG A 179 2.58 -9.68 5.83
N GLY A 180 1.37 -9.31 5.39
CA GLY A 180 0.10 -9.69 6.01
C GLY A 180 -0.48 -11.00 5.49
N ILE A 181 0.29 -11.89 4.86
CA ILE A 181 -0.20 -13.14 4.26
C ILE A 181 0.25 -14.33 5.10
N ARG A 182 -0.67 -15.30 5.29
CA ARG A 182 -0.42 -16.62 5.90
C ARG A 182 -1.10 -17.69 5.09
N TYR A 183 -0.43 -18.80 4.85
CA TYR A 183 -0.95 -19.95 4.12
C TYR A 183 -1.28 -21.07 5.10
N VAL A 184 -2.48 -21.64 5.02
CA VAL A 184 -2.95 -22.68 5.94
C VAL A 184 -3.51 -23.85 5.14
N GLY A 185 -3.08 -25.09 5.48
CA GLY A 185 -3.53 -26.33 4.84
C GLY A 185 -2.38 -27.16 4.29
N LYS A 186 -2.70 -28.33 3.76
CA LYS A 186 -1.73 -29.36 3.38
C LYS A 186 -1.05 -29.16 2.01
N ARG A 187 -1.40 -28.12 1.26
CA ARG A 187 -0.90 -27.88 -0.09
C ARG A 187 0.50 -27.25 -0.12
N CYS A 188 1.38 -27.95 -0.83
CA CYS A 188 2.64 -27.51 -1.45
C CYS A 188 3.76 -26.79 -0.69
N ASN A 189 5.02 -27.08 -1.05
CA ASN A 189 6.30 -26.77 -0.43
C ASN A 189 6.84 -25.32 -0.58
N VAL A 190 6.05 -24.32 -0.88
CA VAL A 190 6.55 -23.07 -1.48
C VAL A 190 6.62 -21.86 -0.54
N SER A 191 6.08 -21.85 0.68
CA SER A 191 6.04 -20.63 1.50
C SER A 191 6.58 -20.82 2.93
N ARG A 192 7.49 -19.90 3.34
CA ARG A 192 7.99 -19.79 4.72
C ARG A 192 6.92 -19.41 5.76
N LYS A 193 5.72 -19.03 5.34
CA LYS A 193 4.59 -18.59 6.20
C LYS A 193 3.44 -19.60 6.16
N ARG A 194 3.74 -20.87 5.97
CA ARG A 194 2.77 -21.95 5.89
C ARG A 194 2.52 -22.56 7.27
N TYR A 195 1.27 -22.93 7.50
CA TYR A 195 0.81 -23.66 8.67
C TYR A 195 -0.09 -24.82 8.22
N ASP A 196 0.09 -25.99 8.82
CA ASP A 196 -0.75 -27.15 8.48
C ASP A 196 -2.14 -27.08 9.14
N SER A 197 -2.28 -26.27 10.18
CA SER A 197 -3.53 -26.04 10.91
C SER A 197 -3.50 -24.67 11.61
N LEU A 198 -4.59 -24.28 12.25
CA LEU A 198 -4.64 -23.08 13.11
C LEU A 198 -3.91 -23.30 14.43
N THR A 199 -2.58 -23.24 14.40
CA THR A 199 -1.73 -23.30 15.59
C THR A 199 -2.04 -22.16 16.57
N SER A 200 -1.65 -22.28 17.84
CA SER A 200 -1.82 -21.21 18.84
C SER A 200 -1.18 -19.88 18.41
N HIS A 201 0.00 -19.94 17.78
CA HIS A 201 0.67 -18.77 17.22
C HIS A 201 -0.15 -18.09 16.11
N LEU A 202 -0.69 -18.88 15.18
CA LEU A 202 -1.52 -18.34 14.09
C LEU A 202 -2.84 -17.77 14.59
N LYS A 203 -3.49 -18.45 15.56
CA LYS A 203 -4.69 -17.91 16.24
C LYS A 203 -4.41 -16.58 16.92
N GLY A 204 -3.23 -16.42 17.54
CA GLY A 204 -2.79 -15.14 18.10
C GLY A 204 -2.64 -14.05 17.03
N TRP A 205 -2.03 -14.37 15.90
CA TRP A 205 -1.92 -13.43 14.76
C TRP A 205 -3.31 -13.05 14.22
N ILE A 206 -4.23 -14.01 14.01
CA ILE A 206 -5.60 -13.75 13.55
C ILE A 206 -6.31 -12.79 14.50
N LYS A 207 -6.27 -13.06 15.83
CA LYS A 207 -6.89 -12.20 16.85
C LYS A 207 -6.35 -10.78 16.81
N ASN A 208 -5.03 -10.61 16.64
CA ASN A 208 -4.42 -9.29 16.55
C ASN A 208 -4.87 -8.55 15.28
N VAL A 209 -4.89 -9.21 14.12
CA VAL A 209 -5.38 -8.60 12.87
C VAL A 209 -6.86 -8.20 13.01
N ILE A 210 -7.71 -9.06 13.57
CA ILE A 210 -9.12 -8.75 13.80
C ILE A 210 -9.26 -7.54 14.73
N LYS A 211 -8.48 -7.49 15.81
CA LYS A 211 -8.49 -6.38 16.77
C LYS A 211 -8.11 -5.05 16.11
N GLU A 212 -7.10 -5.06 15.25
CA GLU A 212 -6.53 -3.84 14.63
C GLU A 212 -7.26 -3.43 13.35
N GLN A 213 -7.76 -4.41 12.58
CA GLN A 213 -8.28 -4.19 11.23
C GLN A 213 -9.70 -4.77 11.02
N ALA A 214 -10.41 -5.09 12.10
CA ALA A 214 -11.78 -5.57 12.17
C ALA A 214 -12.05 -6.97 11.61
N CYS A 215 -11.25 -7.50 10.70
CA CYS A 215 -11.37 -8.84 10.14
C CYS A 215 -10.04 -9.36 9.61
N VAL A 216 -10.01 -10.64 9.26
CA VAL A 216 -9.00 -11.23 8.38
C VAL A 216 -9.70 -11.71 7.12
N MET A 217 -9.12 -11.48 5.95
CA MET A 217 -9.62 -12.02 4.69
C MET A 217 -9.17 -13.46 4.52
N VAL A 218 -10.10 -14.31 4.11
CA VAL A 218 -9.88 -15.74 3.89
C VAL A 218 -10.22 -16.07 2.45
N GLU A 219 -9.26 -16.63 1.73
CA GLU A 219 -9.40 -17.02 0.32
C GLU A 219 -9.01 -18.50 0.17
N PRO A 220 -9.67 -19.28 -0.72
CA PRO A 220 -9.15 -20.58 -1.09
C PRO A 220 -7.72 -20.46 -1.61
N TRP A 221 -6.87 -21.40 -1.25
CA TRP A 221 -5.53 -21.43 -1.82
C TRP A 221 -5.56 -22.10 -3.20
N TYR A 222 -5.61 -21.26 -4.22
CA TYR A 222 -5.60 -21.70 -5.61
C TYR A 222 -4.22 -22.16 -6.07
N ASP A 223 -4.19 -23.11 -7.00
CA ASP A 223 -2.97 -23.57 -7.66
C ASP A 223 -2.74 -22.68 -8.90
N LYS A 224 -2.11 -21.54 -8.66
CA LYS A 224 -1.90 -20.52 -9.68
C LYS A 224 -0.79 -20.92 -10.64
N ALA A 225 -1.04 -20.80 -11.93
CA ALA A 225 -0.04 -20.93 -12.98
C ALA A 225 0.74 -19.63 -13.17
N VAL A 226 0.05 -18.47 -13.13
CA VAL A 226 0.63 -17.16 -13.36
C VAL A 226 -0.04 -16.15 -12.42
N ASP A 227 0.72 -15.19 -11.90
CA ASP A 227 0.23 -13.97 -11.27
C ASP A 227 0.51 -12.80 -12.23
N LEU A 228 -0.50 -11.97 -12.49
CA LEU A 228 -0.39 -10.80 -13.34
C LEU A 228 -0.95 -9.59 -12.61
N GLY A 229 -0.28 -8.43 -12.75
CA GLY A 229 -0.81 -7.13 -12.39
C GLY A 229 -1.40 -6.42 -13.62
N MET A 230 -2.47 -5.67 -13.44
CA MET A 230 -3.01 -4.77 -14.46
C MET A 230 -2.91 -3.34 -13.96
N GLU A 231 -2.23 -2.51 -14.73
CA GLU A 231 -1.95 -1.13 -14.38
C GLU A 231 -2.97 -0.19 -15.02
N PHE A 232 -3.49 0.75 -14.25
CA PHE A 232 -4.46 1.75 -14.70
C PHE A 232 -4.07 3.14 -14.21
N TYR A 233 -4.32 4.13 -15.03
CA TYR A 233 -4.27 5.53 -14.64
C TYR A 233 -5.70 6.06 -14.44
N ALA A 234 -6.01 6.54 -13.23
CA ALA A 234 -7.30 7.15 -12.90
C ALA A 234 -7.18 8.68 -12.96
N TYR A 235 -8.00 9.32 -13.76
CA TYR A 235 -8.04 10.78 -13.88
C TYR A 235 -9.04 11.37 -12.87
N GLY A 236 -8.81 12.62 -12.47
CA GLY A 236 -9.68 13.33 -11.52
C GLY A 236 -11.13 13.53 -11.99
N ASN A 237 -11.40 13.38 -13.29
CA ASN A 237 -12.74 13.45 -13.89
C ASN A 237 -13.50 12.08 -13.86
N GLY A 238 -12.95 11.06 -13.19
CA GLY A 238 -13.54 9.73 -13.12
C GLY A 238 -13.26 8.81 -14.30
N SER A 239 -12.54 9.27 -15.32
CA SER A 239 -12.11 8.39 -16.42
C SER A 239 -10.90 7.55 -15.99
N VAL A 240 -10.76 6.35 -16.58
CA VAL A 240 -9.68 5.41 -16.29
C VAL A 240 -9.07 4.94 -17.61
N LYS A 241 -7.74 4.95 -17.68
CA LYS A 241 -6.97 4.47 -18.83
C LYS A 241 -6.15 3.25 -18.42
N TYR A 242 -6.27 2.17 -19.17
CA TYR A 242 -5.38 1.02 -19.04
C TYR A 242 -3.95 1.39 -19.46
N SER A 243 -2.95 1.03 -18.65
CA SER A 243 -1.55 1.38 -18.87
C SER A 243 -0.68 0.18 -19.24
N GLY A 244 -1.02 -1.02 -18.80
CA GLY A 244 -0.22 -2.21 -19.13
C GLY A 244 -0.43 -3.38 -18.17
N LEU A 245 0.35 -4.44 -18.40
CA LEU A 245 0.50 -5.61 -17.54
C LEU A 245 1.88 -5.63 -16.92
N SER A 246 1.96 -6.09 -15.66
CA SER A 246 3.20 -6.37 -14.93
C SER A 246 3.25 -7.80 -14.38
#